data_00c4fd3a08aab982b078daa3d598d60b
#
_entry.id   00c4fd3a08aab982b078daa3d598d60b
#
_cell.length_a   1.000
_cell.length_b   1.000
_cell.length_c   1.000
_cell.angle_alpha   90.00
_cell.angle_beta   90.00
_cell.angle_gamma   90.00
#
_symmetry.space_group_name_H-M   'P 1'
#
loop_
_entity.id
_entity.type
_entity.pdbx_description
1 polymer ?
#
loop_
_entity_poly.entity_id
_entity_poly.type
_entity_poly.pdbx_seq_one_letter_code
_entity_poly.pdbx_strand_id
1 'polypeptide(L)'
;MVTATQAVFLGYMGLLGVERLVELVLSKRNAAWAFARGGVETGQRHYRFMVVFHSLFLAACVAEVFLLHRPFLGGWSGAALGGAVVAQGLRYWAISTLGPRWNSRIIVVSDLPPVVGGPYRFLRHPNYVAVVLELACVPLIHGAWWTAVFFSVGNLVLLSVRIRAEEAALGDAYARAFSHRPRFLPEVPRG
;
A
#
# COMPACT_ATOMS: atom_id res chain seq x y z
N MET A 1 10.82 30.59 6.77
CA MET A 1 10.80 29.84 8.05
C MET A 1 9.90 28.62 7.89
N VAL A 2 10.30 27.48 8.44
CA VAL A 2 9.46 26.26 8.49
C VAL A 2 8.37 26.48 9.54
N THR A 3 7.11 26.22 9.19
CA THR A 3 5.99 26.31 10.13
C THR A 3 5.95 25.09 11.06
N ALA A 4 5.28 25.20 12.21
CA ALA A 4 5.12 24.07 13.13
C ALA A 4 4.43 22.87 12.46
N THR A 5 3.41 23.12 11.63
CA THR A 5 2.69 22.06 10.89
C THR A 5 3.58 21.39 9.85
N GLN A 6 4.45 22.14 9.16
CA GLN A 6 5.45 21.59 8.23
C GLN A 6 6.49 20.73 8.96
N ALA A 7 6.94 21.15 10.15
CA ALA A 7 7.88 20.36 10.96
C ALA A 7 7.25 19.03 11.40
N VAL A 8 5.99 19.04 11.84
CA VAL A 8 5.22 17.81 12.19
C VAL A 8 5.05 16.91 10.96
N PHE A 9 4.71 17.49 9.80
CA PHE A 9 4.59 16.76 8.55
C PHE A 9 5.92 16.09 8.15
N LEU A 10 7.04 16.80 8.27
CA LEU A 10 8.35 16.22 7.99
C LEU A 10 8.69 15.06 8.94
N GLY A 11 8.37 15.20 10.23
CA GLY A 11 8.49 14.11 11.21
C GLY A 11 7.65 12.90 10.82
N TYR A 12 6.40 13.12 10.39
CA TYR A 12 5.51 12.08 9.89
C TYR A 12 6.07 11.38 8.63
N MET A 13 6.59 12.16 7.66
CA MET A 13 7.24 11.60 6.47
C MET A 13 8.48 10.78 6.82
N GLY A 14 9.27 11.21 7.79
CA GLY A 14 10.40 10.44 8.34
C GLY A 14 9.95 9.12 8.95
N LEU A 15 8.86 9.13 9.73
CA LEU A 15 8.27 7.93 10.31
C LEU A 15 7.78 6.95 9.24
N LEU A 16 7.08 7.43 8.20
CA LEU A 16 6.69 6.62 7.05
C LEU A 16 7.90 6.02 6.33
N GLY A 17 8.97 6.78 6.17
CA GLY A 17 10.22 6.28 5.60
C GLY A 17 10.83 5.13 6.41
N VAL A 18 10.91 5.28 7.73
CA VAL A 18 11.37 4.22 8.65
C VAL A 18 10.46 2.99 8.55
N GLU A 19 9.15 3.19 8.53
CA GLU A 19 8.19 2.11 8.37
C GLU A 19 8.40 1.32 7.07
N ARG A 20 8.64 2.00 5.94
CA ARG A 20 8.97 1.33 4.65
C ARG A 20 10.25 0.50 4.76
N LEU A 21 11.26 0.97 5.48
CA LEU A 21 12.48 0.19 5.72
C LEU A 21 12.21 -1.06 6.56
N VAL A 22 11.40 -0.94 7.62
CA VAL A 22 10.97 -2.09 8.44
C VAL A 22 10.18 -3.10 7.60
N GLU A 23 9.26 -2.64 6.76
CA GLU A 23 8.53 -3.51 5.83
C GLU A 23 9.45 -4.24 4.85
N LEU A 24 10.50 -3.58 4.35
CA LEU A 24 11.49 -4.23 3.48
C LEU A 24 12.27 -5.34 4.21
N VAL A 25 12.65 -5.10 5.47
CA VAL A 25 13.31 -6.12 6.31
C VAL A 25 12.36 -7.30 6.56
N LEU A 26 11.10 -7.02 6.92
CA LEU A 26 10.08 -8.04 7.12
C LEU A 26 9.83 -8.83 5.83
N SER A 27 9.71 -8.15 4.70
CA SER A 27 9.54 -8.77 3.38
C SER A 27 10.72 -9.68 3.04
N LYS A 28 11.97 -9.27 3.31
CA LYS A 28 13.16 -10.11 3.09
C LYS A 28 13.13 -11.37 3.95
N ARG A 29 12.76 -11.25 5.23
CA ARG A 29 12.59 -12.40 6.14
C ARG A 29 11.51 -13.35 5.65
N ASN A 30 10.36 -12.81 5.28
CA ASN A 30 9.21 -13.58 4.79
C ASN A 30 9.51 -14.25 3.44
N ALA A 31 10.31 -13.61 2.57
CA ALA A 31 10.77 -14.22 1.33
C ALA A 31 11.65 -15.45 1.60
N ALA A 32 12.58 -15.38 2.54
CA ALA A 32 13.39 -16.53 2.93
C ALA A 32 12.52 -17.68 3.45
N TRP A 33 11.50 -17.37 4.27
CA TRP A 33 10.51 -18.34 4.75
C TRP A 33 9.73 -18.99 3.59
N ALA A 34 9.31 -18.23 2.60
CA ALA A 34 8.56 -18.72 1.45
C ALA A 34 9.45 -19.61 0.53
N PHE A 35 10.68 -19.18 0.22
CA PHE A 35 11.62 -19.96 -0.60
C PHE A 35 12.02 -21.27 0.05
N ALA A 36 12.19 -21.31 1.37
CA ALA A 36 12.44 -22.56 2.09
C ALA A 36 11.27 -23.58 1.98
N ARG A 37 10.11 -23.15 1.46
CA ARG A 37 8.89 -23.96 1.23
C ARG A 37 8.54 -24.11 -0.25
N GLY A 38 9.52 -23.95 -1.14
CA GLY A 38 9.30 -24.07 -2.57
C GLY A 38 8.59 -22.86 -3.19
N GLY A 39 8.58 -21.71 -2.53
CA GLY A 39 7.97 -20.50 -3.06
C GLY A 39 8.60 -20.05 -4.37
N VAL A 40 7.75 -19.62 -5.31
CA VAL A 40 8.16 -19.14 -6.62
C VAL A 40 7.89 -17.63 -6.72
N GLU A 41 8.91 -16.86 -7.08
CA GLU A 41 8.80 -15.41 -7.28
C GLU A 41 8.45 -15.08 -8.72
N THR A 42 7.46 -14.19 -8.88
CA THR A 42 7.07 -13.64 -10.18
C THR A 42 7.08 -12.12 -10.16
N GLY A 43 7.13 -11.48 -11.34
CA GLY A 43 6.98 -10.03 -11.44
C GLY A 43 8.15 -9.19 -10.90
N GLN A 44 9.38 -9.68 -10.91
CA GLN A 44 10.56 -8.97 -10.41
C GLN A 44 10.81 -7.63 -11.12
N ARG A 45 10.47 -7.52 -12.41
CA ARG A 45 10.69 -6.31 -13.20
C ARG A 45 9.83 -5.14 -12.70
N HIS A 46 8.54 -5.36 -12.53
CA HIS A 46 7.65 -4.31 -12.06
C HIS A 46 7.79 -4.03 -10.55
N TYR A 47 8.31 -4.98 -9.77
CA TYR A 47 8.64 -4.74 -8.37
C TYR A 47 9.70 -3.64 -8.20
N ARG A 48 10.80 -3.70 -8.96
CA ARG A 48 11.85 -2.65 -8.92
C ARG A 48 11.31 -1.29 -9.28
N PHE A 49 10.47 -1.22 -10.32
CA PHE A 49 9.81 0.02 -10.72
C PHE A 49 8.90 0.55 -9.60
N MET A 50 8.15 -0.32 -8.94
CA MET A 50 7.28 0.05 -7.82
C MET A 50 8.08 0.62 -6.64
N VAL A 51 9.21 0.03 -6.28
CA VAL A 51 10.08 0.56 -5.20
C VAL A 51 10.55 1.98 -5.52
N VAL A 52 11.05 2.20 -6.73
CA VAL A 52 11.48 3.53 -7.17
C VAL A 52 10.32 4.52 -7.15
N PHE A 53 9.15 4.14 -7.66
CA PHE A 53 7.96 4.98 -7.71
C PHE A 53 7.52 5.43 -6.30
N HIS A 54 7.46 4.51 -5.32
CA HIS A 54 7.08 4.87 -3.96
C HIS A 54 8.17 5.67 -3.22
N SER A 55 9.44 5.45 -3.53
CA SER A 55 10.53 6.29 -2.99
C SER A 55 10.44 7.72 -3.52
N LEU A 56 10.17 7.88 -4.82
CA LEU A 56 9.94 9.19 -5.42
C LEU A 56 8.68 9.87 -4.88
N PHE A 57 7.62 9.11 -4.57
CA PHE A 57 6.43 9.63 -3.91
C PHE A 57 6.75 10.31 -2.57
N LEU A 58 7.50 9.64 -1.69
CA LEU A 58 7.88 10.23 -0.40
C LEU A 58 8.71 11.50 -0.59
N ALA A 59 9.68 11.48 -1.51
CA ALA A 59 10.49 12.65 -1.83
C ALA A 59 9.64 13.80 -2.43
N ALA A 60 8.70 13.48 -3.33
CA ALA A 60 7.81 14.46 -3.94
C ALA A 60 6.87 15.12 -2.92
N CYS A 61 6.33 14.36 -1.95
CA CYS A 61 5.52 14.92 -0.86
C CYS A 61 6.30 16.02 -0.11
N VAL A 62 7.53 15.73 0.28
CA VAL A 62 8.38 16.70 0.97
C VAL A 62 8.71 17.86 0.05
N ALA A 63 9.16 17.58 -1.17
CA ALA A 63 9.57 18.62 -2.12
C ALA A 63 8.41 19.58 -2.42
N GLU A 64 7.20 19.08 -2.74
CA GLU A 64 6.06 19.95 -3.06
C GLU A 64 5.65 20.81 -1.86
N VAL A 65 5.59 20.24 -0.65
CA VAL A 65 5.20 21.00 0.55
C VAL A 65 6.18 22.12 0.84
N PHE A 66 7.49 21.87 0.74
CA PHE A 66 8.51 22.87 1.10
C PHE A 66 8.84 23.82 -0.03
N LEU A 67 8.95 23.38 -1.28
CA LEU A 67 9.30 24.25 -2.41
C LEU A 67 8.13 25.13 -2.85
N LEU A 68 6.90 24.62 -2.76
CA LEU A 68 5.70 25.38 -3.13
C LEU A 68 4.98 25.99 -1.92
N HIS A 69 5.59 25.93 -0.73
CA HIS A 69 5.03 26.50 0.51
C HIS A 69 3.57 26.09 0.74
N ARG A 70 3.25 24.82 0.53
CA ARG A 70 1.88 24.32 0.65
C ARG A 70 1.34 24.51 2.06
N PRO A 71 0.09 25.02 2.19
CA PRO A 71 -0.50 25.31 3.49
C PRO A 71 -1.12 24.06 4.13
N PHE A 72 -1.27 24.10 5.45
CA PHE A 72 -2.19 23.24 6.18
C PHE A 72 -3.60 23.84 6.11
N LEU A 73 -4.55 23.14 5.48
CA LEU A 73 -5.88 23.67 5.14
C LEU A 73 -6.98 23.29 6.16
N GLY A 74 -6.65 23.26 7.44
CA GLY A 74 -7.61 23.03 8.52
C GLY A 74 -8.41 21.73 8.35
N GLY A 75 -9.72 21.82 8.12
CA GLY A 75 -10.61 20.66 8.02
C GLY A 75 -10.23 19.66 6.92
N TRP A 76 -9.78 20.13 5.75
CA TRP A 76 -9.31 19.26 4.65
C TRP A 76 -8.06 18.47 5.04
N SER A 77 -7.10 19.13 5.67
CA SER A 77 -5.89 18.48 6.18
C SER A 77 -6.23 17.46 7.27
N GLY A 78 -7.20 17.76 8.13
CA GLY A 78 -7.71 16.84 9.14
C GLY A 78 -8.37 15.60 8.53
N ALA A 79 -9.20 15.78 7.51
CA ALA A 79 -9.81 14.67 6.78
C ALA A 79 -8.76 13.79 6.07
N ALA A 80 -7.77 14.41 5.43
CA ALA A 80 -6.65 13.72 4.80
C ALA A 80 -5.82 12.92 5.82
N LEU A 81 -5.53 13.50 6.99
CA LEU A 81 -4.85 12.80 8.08
C LEU A 81 -5.68 11.61 8.57
N GLY A 82 -6.99 11.77 8.74
CA GLY A 82 -7.91 10.68 9.08
C GLY A 82 -7.85 9.54 8.07
N GLY A 83 -7.87 9.87 6.78
CA GLY A 83 -7.72 8.89 5.68
C GLY A 83 -6.36 8.17 5.72
N ALA A 84 -5.28 8.88 6.01
CA ALA A 84 -3.94 8.30 6.15
C ALA A 84 -3.86 7.34 7.35
N VAL A 85 -4.49 7.69 8.49
CA VAL A 85 -4.57 6.79 9.67
C VAL A 85 -5.36 5.53 9.36
N VAL A 86 -6.49 5.65 8.65
CA VAL A 86 -7.28 4.49 8.20
C VAL A 86 -6.46 3.60 7.26
N ALA A 87 -5.72 4.21 6.32
CA ALA A 87 -4.82 3.48 5.42
C ALA A 87 -3.78 2.66 6.18
N GLN A 88 -3.14 3.26 7.19
CA GLN A 88 -2.15 2.57 8.03
C GLN A 88 -2.78 1.44 8.85
N GLY A 89 -3.92 1.69 9.47
CA GLY A 89 -4.65 0.65 10.21
C GLY A 89 -5.00 -0.55 9.32
N LEU A 90 -5.52 -0.30 8.11
CA LEU A 90 -5.83 -1.34 7.14
C LEU A 90 -4.57 -2.09 6.68
N ARG A 91 -3.46 -1.39 6.46
CA ARG A 91 -2.17 -1.98 6.09
C ARG A 91 -1.67 -2.94 7.16
N TYR A 92 -1.60 -2.49 8.41
CA TYR A 92 -1.15 -3.34 9.53
C TYR A 92 -2.07 -4.54 9.73
N TRP A 93 -3.38 -4.37 9.60
CA TRP A 93 -4.32 -5.47 9.67
C TRP A 93 -4.10 -6.48 8.55
N ALA A 94 -3.87 -6.04 7.31
CA ALA A 94 -3.59 -6.91 6.18
C ALA A 94 -2.26 -7.67 6.35
N ILE A 95 -1.18 -6.97 6.74
CA ILE A 95 0.15 -7.55 6.94
C ILE A 95 0.12 -8.58 8.09
N SER A 96 -0.47 -8.25 9.23
CA SER A 96 -0.55 -9.14 10.39
C SER A 96 -1.39 -10.39 10.08
N THR A 97 -2.46 -10.25 9.28
CA THR A 97 -3.30 -11.39 8.88
C THR A 97 -2.57 -12.36 7.96
N LEU A 98 -1.76 -11.87 7.03
CA LEU A 98 -0.93 -12.73 6.17
C LEU A 98 0.26 -13.34 6.92
N GLY A 99 0.79 -12.64 7.93
CA GLY A 99 1.96 -13.08 8.67
C GLY A 99 3.15 -13.38 7.77
N PRO A 100 3.77 -14.59 7.87
CA PRO A 100 4.94 -14.94 7.05
C PRO A 100 4.67 -15.02 5.53
N ARG A 101 3.41 -15.06 5.12
CA ARG A 101 3.03 -15.05 3.69
C ARG A 101 3.01 -13.65 3.10
N TRP A 102 2.97 -12.59 3.93
CA TRP A 102 3.05 -11.24 3.43
C TRP A 102 4.43 -10.95 2.84
N ASN A 103 4.44 -10.38 1.66
CA ASN A 103 5.66 -9.95 1.01
C ASN A 103 5.40 -8.73 0.12
N SER A 104 6.38 -7.82 0.02
CA SER A 104 6.35 -6.72 -0.95
C SER A 104 6.55 -7.20 -2.39
N ARG A 105 7.13 -8.41 -2.58
CA ARG A 105 7.26 -9.14 -3.85
C ARG A 105 6.12 -10.11 -4.04
N ILE A 106 5.89 -10.58 -5.26
CA ILE A 106 4.92 -11.66 -5.52
C ILE A 106 5.66 -12.99 -5.38
N ILE A 107 5.50 -13.65 -4.24
CA ILE A 107 6.09 -14.98 -3.97
C ILE A 107 4.95 -15.90 -3.54
N VAL A 108 4.72 -16.97 -4.29
CA VAL A 108 3.61 -17.91 -4.05
C VAL A 108 4.18 -19.27 -3.63
N VAL A 109 3.64 -19.83 -2.55
CA VAL A 109 3.88 -21.19 -2.10
C VAL A 109 2.62 -22.00 -2.44
N SER A 110 2.71 -22.86 -3.46
CA SER A 110 1.56 -23.50 -4.09
C SER A 110 0.74 -24.41 -3.16
N ASP A 111 1.39 -25.05 -2.19
CA ASP A 111 0.74 -26.01 -1.29
C ASP A 111 -0.03 -25.36 -0.13
N LEU A 112 -0.03 -24.05 -0.05
CA LEU A 112 -0.69 -23.33 1.03
C LEU A 112 -2.07 -22.79 0.60
N PRO A 113 -3.13 -23.06 1.38
CA PRO A 113 -4.46 -22.53 1.07
C PRO A 113 -4.48 -21.00 1.14
N PRO A 114 -5.32 -20.31 0.35
CA PRO A 114 -5.47 -18.85 0.44
C PRO A 114 -5.85 -18.38 1.84
N VAL A 115 -5.30 -17.23 2.26
CA VAL A 115 -5.68 -16.58 3.53
C VAL A 115 -6.95 -15.78 3.31
N VAL A 116 -8.03 -16.19 3.95
CA VAL A 116 -9.37 -15.59 3.80
C VAL A 116 -9.89 -14.89 5.06
N GLY A 117 -9.04 -14.78 6.10
CA GLY A 117 -9.35 -14.15 7.38
C GLY A 117 -9.08 -12.64 7.40
N GLY A 118 -9.31 -12.01 8.55
CA GLY A 118 -9.04 -10.58 8.76
C GLY A 118 -9.73 -9.71 7.70
N PRO A 119 -9.02 -8.71 7.11
CA PRO A 119 -9.58 -7.85 6.07
C PRO A 119 -9.82 -8.59 4.75
N TYR A 120 -9.18 -9.75 4.53
CA TYR A 120 -9.36 -10.59 3.34
C TYR A 120 -10.73 -11.28 3.29
N ARG A 121 -11.48 -11.28 4.39
CA ARG A 121 -12.89 -11.72 4.38
C ARG A 121 -13.81 -10.77 3.63
N PHE A 122 -13.42 -9.51 3.47
CA PHE A 122 -14.23 -8.48 2.81
C PHE A 122 -13.73 -8.14 1.40
N LEU A 123 -12.41 -8.16 1.21
CA LEU A 123 -11.73 -7.69 0.00
C LEU A 123 -10.65 -8.67 -0.44
N ARG A 124 -10.40 -8.76 -1.74
CA ARG A 124 -9.28 -9.58 -2.26
C ARG A 124 -7.92 -8.93 -1.95
N HIS A 125 -7.84 -7.60 -2.06
CA HIS A 125 -6.59 -6.86 -1.98
C HIS A 125 -6.63 -5.69 -0.98
N PRO A 126 -6.88 -5.95 0.32
CA PRO A 126 -7.00 -4.89 1.32
C PRO A 126 -5.72 -4.05 1.46
N ASN A 127 -4.54 -4.66 1.30
CA ASN A 127 -3.27 -3.93 1.34
C ASN A 127 -3.14 -2.93 0.17
N TYR A 128 -3.69 -3.24 -1.01
CA TYR A 128 -3.67 -2.29 -2.13
C TYR A 128 -4.67 -1.15 -1.93
N VAL A 129 -5.79 -1.39 -1.26
CA VAL A 129 -6.68 -0.30 -0.81
C VAL A 129 -5.94 0.64 0.13
N ALA A 130 -5.18 0.11 1.09
CA ALA A 130 -4.35 0.92 1.97
C ALA A 130 -3.34 1.77 1.19
N VAL A 131 -2.66 1.21 0.18
CA VAL A 131 -1.72 1.96 -0.68
C VAL A 131 -2.43 3.07 -1.45
N VAL A 132 -3.61 2.81 -2.03
CA VAL A 132 -4.39 3.83 -2.76
C VAL A 132 -4.77 5.00 -1.83
N LEU A 133 -5.27 4.69 -0.64
CA LEU A 133 -5.61 5.71 0.35
C LEU A 133 -4.39 6.50 0.82
N GLU A 134 -3.26 5.84 1.06
CA GLU A 134 -2.01 6.49 1.48
C GLU A 134 -1.52 7.49 0.43
N LEU A 135 -1.44 7.07 -0.85
CA LEU A 135 -0.97 7.93 -1.92
C LEU A 135 -1.89 9.13 -2.19
N ALA A 136 -3.19 8.97 -1.95
CA ALA A 136 -4.14 10.06 -2.04
C ALA A 136 -4.09 11.00 -0.81
N CYS A 137 -4.10 10.43 0.39
CA CYS A 137 -4.33 11.20 1.61
C CYS A 137 -3.05 11.86 2.16
N VAL A 138 -1.90 11.16 2.14
CA VAL A 138 -0.66 11.69 2.76
C VAL A 138 -0.23 13.03 2.19
N PRO A 139 -0.14 13.24 0.87
CA PRO A 139 0.26 14.55 0.32
C PRO A 139 -0.79 15.63 0.62
N LEU A 140 -2.08 15.27 0.70
CA LEU A 140 -3.17 16.21 0.96
C LEU A 140 -3.20 16.74 2.40
N ILE A 141 -2.47 16.13 3.34
CA ILE A 141 -2.30 16.67 4.70
C ILE A 141 -1.74 18.10 4.65
N HIS A 142 -0.86 18.39 3.71
CA HIS A 142 -0.31 19.73 3.47
C HIS A 142 -0.59 20.26 2.06
N GLY A 143 -1.72 19.88 1.46
CA GLY A 143 -2.17 20.43 0.17
C GLY A 143 -1.22 20.19 -1.00
N ALA A 144 -0.44 19.10 -0.99
CA ALA A 144 0.43 18.70 -2.10
C ALA A 144 -0.39 18.00 -3.19
N TRP A 145 -1.23 18.78 -3.89
CA TRP A 145 -2.20 18.30 -4.88
C TRP A 145 -1.56 17.64 -6.09
N TRP A 146 -0.44 18.18 -6.58
CA TRP A 146 0.25 17.63 -7.74
C TRP A 146 0.80 16.24 -7.45
N THR A 147 1.44 16.09 -6.28
CA THR A 147 1.92 14.79 -5.81
C THR A 147 0.75 13.82 -5.63
N ALA A 148 -0.35 14.25 -4.99
CA ALA A 148 -1.53 13.41 -4.80
C ALA A 148 -2.09 12.89 -6.12
N VAL A 149 -2.32 13.76 -7.10
CA VAL A 149 -2.91 13.38 -8.40
C VAL A 149 -1.95 12.50 -9.19
N PHE A 150 -0.70 12.95 -9.38
CA PHE A 150 0.28 12.25 -10.19
C PHE A 150 0.55 10.82 -9.68
N PHE A 151 0.82 10.71 -8.38
CA PHE A 151 1.14 9.40 -7.80
C PHE A 151 -0.08 8.50 -7.61
N SER A 152 -1.28 9.05 -7.36
CA SER A 152 -2.50 8.23 -7.33
C SER A 152 -2.81 7.64 -8.71
N VAL A 153 -2.78 8.44 -9.77
CA VAL A 153 -3.02 7.95 -11.14
C VAL A 153 -1.95 6.95 -11.56
N GLY A 154 -0.68 7.26 -11.35
CA GLY A 154 0.43 6.34 -11.66
C GLY A 154 0.33 5.02 -10.90
N ASN A 155 -0.06 5.09 -9.62
CA ASN A 155 -0.26 3.90 -8.80
C ASN A 155 -1.41 3.01 -9.30
N LEU A 156 -2.52 3.57 -9.78
CA LEU A 156 -3.62 2.78 -10.37
C LEU A 156 -3.12 1.97 -11.56
N VAL A 157 -2.28 2.56 -12.41
CA VAL A 157 -1.65 1.84 -13.53
C VAL A 157 -0.75 0.72 -13.02
N LEU A 158 0.13 1.01 -12.06
CA LEU A 158 1.02 0.01 -11.44
C LEU A 158 0.25 -1.13 -10.80
N LEU A 159 -0.79 -0.82 -10.01
CA LEU A 159 -1.63 -1.82 -9.36
C LEU A 159 -2.39 -2.67 -10.37
N SER A 160 -2.84 -2.12 -11.49
CA SER A 160 -3.53 -2.89 -12.53
C SER A 160 -2.64 -3.99 -13.12
N VAL A 161 -1.34 -3.72 -13.29
CA VAL A 161 -0.35 -4.71 -13.74
C VAL A 161 -0.04 -5.72 -12.63
N ARG A 162 0.19 -5.21 -11.42
CA ARG A 162 0.58 -6.04 -10.27
C ARG A 162 -0.52 -7.02 -9.87
N ILE A 163 -1.77 -6.58 -9.77
CA ILE A 163 -2.89 -7.43 -9.39
C ILE A 163 -3.08 -8.56 -10.37
N ARG A 164 -3.00 -8.27 -11.69
CA ARG A 164 -3.10 -9.32 -12.71
C ARG A 164 -1.98 -10.36 -12.56
N ALA A 165 -0.75 -9.91 -12.33
CA ALA A 165 0.38 -10.81 -12.14
C ALA A 165 0.24 -11.65 -10.85
N GLU A 166 -0.23 -11.04 -9.75
CA GLU A 166 -0.44 -11.72 -8.47
C GLU A 166 -1.58 -12.73 -8.54
N GLU A 167 -2.75 -12.34 -9.07
CA GLU A 167 -3.90 -13.24 -9.23
C GLU A 167 -3.57 -14.41 -10.17
N ALA A 168 -2.81 -14.18 -11.25
CA ALA A 168 -2.34 -15.24 -12.15
C ALA A 168 -1.38 -16.21 -11.43
N ALA A 169 -0.47 -15.70 -10.61
CA ALA A 169 0.46 -16.53 -9.84
C ALA A 169 -0.23 -17.35 -8.74
N LEU A 170 -1.28 -16.78 -8.10
CA LEU A 170 -2.06 -17.46 -7.05
C LEU A 170 -3.01 -18.54 -7.58
N GLY A 171 -3.38 -18.47 -8.87
CA GLY A 171 -4.09 -19.54 -9.59
C GLY A 171 -5.53 -19.79 -9.14
N ASP A 172 -6.07 -20.97 -9.54
CA ASP A 172 -7.49 -21.32 -9.40
C ASP A 172 -7.96 -21.46 -7.96
N ALA A 173 -7.10 -21.91 -7.05
CA ALA A 173 -7.47 -22.03 -5.63
C ALA A 173 -7.81 -20.67 -5.03
N TYR A 174 -7.03 -19.65 -5.37
CA TYR A 174 -7.31 -18.28 -4.98
C TYR A 174 -8.58 -17.74 -5.66
N ALA A 175 -8.72 -17.95 -6.96
CA ALA A 175 -9.90 -17.52 -7.71
C ALA A 175 -11.21 -18.08 -7.11
N ARG A 176 -11.22 -19.36 -6.74
CA ARG A 176 -12.38 -20.01 -6.08
C ARG A 176 -12.61 -19.43 -4.67
N ALA A 177 -11.57 -19.28 -3.86
CA ALA A 177 -11.69 -18.78 -2.48
C ALA A 177 -12.23 -17.34 -2.40
N PHE A 178 -12.00 -16.55 -3.44
CA PHE A 178 -12.39 -15.14 -3.53
C PHE A 178 -13.46 -14.85 -4.59
N SER A 179 -14.14 -15.86 -5.13
CA SER A 179 -15.14 -15.70 -6.22
C SER A 179 -16.24 -14.70 -5.90
N HIS A 180 -16.68 -14.64 -4.64
CA HIS A 180 -17.75 -13.74 -4.16
C HIS A 180 -17.24 -12.48 -3.47
N ARG A 181 -15.95 -12.14 -3.59
CA ARG A 181 -15.36 -10.97 -2.94
C ARG A 181 -14.86 -9.97 -3.96
N PRO A 182 -15.20 -8.68 -3.80
CA PRO A 182 -14.71 -7.62 -4.67
C PRO A 182 -13.21 -7.38 -4.45
N ARG A 183 -12.55 -6.79 -5.45
CA ARG A 183 -11.12 -6.45 -5.36
C ARG A 183 -10.85 -5.33 -4.37
N PHE A 184 -11.69 -4.26 -4.37
CA PHE A 184 -11.38 -2.99 -3.71
C PHE A 184 -12.51 -2.42 -2.84
N LEU A 185 -13.77 -2.57 -3.22
CA LEU A 185 -14.89 -2.02 -2.48
C LEU A 185 -15.79 -3.15 -2.00
N PRO A 186 -16.19 -3.18 -0.72
CA PRO A 186 -17.17 -4.14 -0.24
C PRO A 186 -18.49 -3.97 -1.00
N GLU A 187 -19.06 -5.07 -1.47
CA GLU A 187 -20.42 -5.02 -1.99
C GLU A 187 -21.36 -4.69 -0.84
N VAL A 188 -22.17 -3.65 -1.01
CA VAL A 188 -23.28 -3.37 -0.09
C VAL A 188 -24.32 -4.45 -0.36
N PRO A 189 -24.74 -5.23 0.65
CA PRO A 189 -25.82 -6.19 0.47
C PRO A 189 -27.02 -5.42 -0.08
N ARG A 190 -27.50 -5.81 -1.26
CA ARG A 190 -28.80 -5.32 -1.75
C ARG A 190 -29.85 -6.01 -0.89
N GLY A 191 -30.44 -5.23 0.04
CA GLY A 191 -31.56 -5.66 0.84
C GLY A 191 -32.79 -6.03 -0.01
#